data_840cbf74de4d07be1e49d0f79d93fb7e
#
_entry.id   840cbf74de4d07be1e49d0f79d93fb7e
#
_cell.length_a   1.000
_cell.length_b   1.000
_cell.length_c   1.000
_cell.angle_alpha   90.00
_cell.angle_beta   90.00
_cell.angle_gamma   90.00
#
_symmetry.space_group_name_H-M   'P 1'
#
loop_
_entity.id
_entity.type
_entity.pdbx_description
1 polymer ?
#
loop_
_entity_poly.entity_id
_entity_poly.type
_entity_poly.pdbx_seq_one_letter_code
_entity_poly.pdbx_strand_id
1 'polypeptide(L)'
;MAQPTNLYDTYDTTGIREDLADVIYNIAPSDTPILSAIPRAVATSTAHEWQTDTLAAPAANAVIEGDEATTDAMVATARLKNFTQIMDKVISISGTQGAVDAAGRADEMAYQIAKKSKELKKDMEFALIKENVSVAGSATAAREICSFANWIATNGDAAGALSTGFNSSTGLTAAPTGGTDRDLTETILKTVIQEVYTAGGDLDMLVVPPSVKQVISGFNANTTRFGPAEARTEYAAIDVYSSDFGDINIVPNRVMATTNDKACFLIQSDMVAAAYLRDFQMSELAKTGDSDRMQLLVEWTLEMRNEAAHGVILDINQ
;
A
#
# COMPACT_ATOMS: atom_id res chain seq x y z
N MET A 1 -56.84 -22.06 14.72
CA MET A 1 -57.32 -23.39 14.36
C MET A 1 -56.35 -24.38 14.98
N ALA A 2 -56.81 -25.38 15.69
CA ALA A 2 -55.93 -26.42 16.23
C ALA A 2 -55.62 -27.45 15.14
N GLN A 3 -54.44 -28.03 15.19
CA GLN A 3 -53.98 -29.07 14.28
C GLN A 3 -54.90 -30.31 14.40
N PRO A 4 -55.18 -31.01 13.29
CA PRO A 4 -55.98 -32.24 13.35
C PRO A 4 -55.28 -33.30 14.22
N THR A 5 -56.10 -34.09 14.95
CA THR A 5 -55.59 -35.20 15.77
C THR A 5 -55.03 -36.31 14.88
N ASN A 6 -53.85 -36.84 15.21
CA ASN A 6 -53.11 -37.87 14.45
C ASN A 6 -52.47 -37.35 13.10
N LEU A 7 -52.19 -36.08 12.97
CA LEU A 7 -51.38 -35.58 11.87
C LEU A 7 -49.88 -35.83 12.18
N TYR A 8 -49.21 -36.54 11.31
CA TYR A 8 -47.75 -36.68 11.34
C TYR A 8 -47.11 -35.49 10.62
N ASP A 9 -46.41 -34.65 11.34
CA ASP A 9 -45.81 -33.42 10.81
C ASP A 9 -44.29 -33.41 10.86
N THR A 10 -43.70 -32.30 10.47
CA THR A 10 -42.23 -32.11 10.45
C THR A 10 -41.62 -32.12 11.85
N TYR A 11 -42.41 -31.89 12.91
CA TYR A 11 -41.89 -31.91 14.30
C TYR A 11 -41.79 -33.33 14.84
N ASP A 12 -42.53 -34.28 14.26
CA ASP A 12 -42.51 -35.70 14.61
C ASP A 12 -41.38 -36.47 13.84
N THR A 13 -40.83 -35.86 12.78
CA THR A 13 -39.86 -36.52 11.89
C THR A 13 -38.44 -36.38 12.42
N THR A 14 -37.78 -37.50 12.69
CA THR A 14 -36.37 -37.55 13.17
C THR A 14 -35.31 -37.58 12.07
N GLY A 15 -35.69 -37.58 10.81
CA GLY A 15 -34.77 -37.75 9.68
C GLY A 15 -34.74 -36.58 8.69
N ILE A 16 -35.13 -35.37 9.10
CA ILE A 16 -35.08 -34.19 8.25
C ILE A 16 -33.60 -33.82 8.06
N ARG A 17 -33.20 -33.75 6.80
CA ARG A 17 -31.81 -33.35 6.43
C ARG A 17 -31.66 -31.84 6.66
N GLU A 18 -30.53 -31.44 7.27
CA GLU A 18 -30.16 -30.02 7.41
C GLU A 18 -30.04 -29.38 6.03
N ASP A 19 -30.65 -28.20 5.88
CA ASP A 19 -30.56 -27.39 4.67
C ASP A 19 -29.38 -26.43 4.86
N LEU A 20 -28.20 -26.82 4.33
CA LEU A 20 -26.96 -26.01 4.36
C LEU A 20 -26.69 -25.52 2.95
N ALA A 21 -26.61 -24.21 2.78
CA ALA A 21 -26.28 -23.59 1.51
C ALA A 21 -24.84 -23.95 1.05
N ASP A 22 -24.71 -24.37 -0.21
CA ASP A 22 -23.44 -24.77 -0.83
C ASP A 22 -22.62 -23.55 -1.30
N VAL A 23 -22.80 -22.37 -0.68
CA VAL A 23 -22.13 -21.12 -1.02
C VAL A 23 -21.56 -20.46 0.22
N ILE A 24 -20.28 -20.07 0.15
CA ILE A 24 -19.61 -19.33 1.21
C ILE A 24 -19.58 -17.85 0.82
N TYR A 25 -20.28 -17.02 1.57
CA TYR A 25 -20.26 -15.57 1.41
C TYR A 25 -19.12 -14.96 2.22
N ASN A 26 -18.24 -14.22 1.57
CA ASN A 26 -17.12 -13.54 2.22
C ASN A 26 -17.22 -12.03 1.98
N ILE A 27 -17.28 -11.25 3.06
CA ILE A 27 -17.20 -9.80 3.05
C ILE A 27 -15.86 -9.39 3.69
N ALA A 28 -14.79 -9.45 2.93
CA ALA A 28 -13.48 -8.99 3.40
C ALA A 28 -12.84 -8.06 2.35
N PRO A 29 -12.28 -6.93 2.77
CA PRO A 29 -11.51 -6.09 1.86
C PRO A 29 -10.27 -6.86 1.39
N SER A 30 -10.16 -7.05 0.10
CA SER A 30 -9.02 -7.74 -0.54
C SER A 30 -8.23 -6.83 -1.48
N ASP A 31 -8.63 -5.58 -1.58
CA ASP A 31 -8.03 -4.62 -2.50
C ASP A 31 -6.65 -4.17 -1.97
N THR A 32 -5.68 -4.16 -2.87
CA THR A 32 -4.30 -3.71 -2.62
C THR A 32 -3.92 -2.69 -3.69
N PRO A 33 -4.43 -1.45 -3.57
CA PRO A 33 -4.31 -0.47 -4.65
C PRO A 33 -2.86 -0.06 -4.92
N ILE A 34 -2.03 0.17 -3.91
CA ILE A 34 -0.64 0.58 -4.09
C ILE A 34 0.14 -0.55 -4.77
N LEU A 35 0.09 -1.77 -4.19
CA LEU A 35 0.82 -2.92 -4.74
C LEU A 35 0.40 -3.26 -6.18
N SER A 36 -0.84 -2.93 -6.56
CA SER A 36 -1.35 -3.16 -7.91
C SER A 36 -0.95 -2.07 -8.91
N ALA A 37 -0.70 -0.85 -8.43
CA ALA A 37 -0.32 0.30 -9.26
C ALA A 37 1.18 0.36 -9.54
N ILE A 38 2.02 -0.03 -8.58
CA ILE A 38 3.47 0.06 -8.71
C ILE A 38 4.04 -1.07 -9.59
N PRO A 39 5.04 -0.80 -10.44
CA PRO A 39 5.71 -1.80 -11.25
C PRO A 39 6.49 -2.80 -10.40
N ARG A 40 6.77 -3.95 -11.00
CA ARG A 40 7.61 -4.98 -10.41
C ARG A 40 9.06 -4.84 -10.85
N ALA A 41 9.99 -5.02 -9.92
CA ALA A 41 11.43 -5.10 -10.16
C ALA A 41 11.99 -6.41 -9.62
N VAL A 42 13.25 -6.71 -9.93
CA VAL A 42 13.95 -7.91 -9.45
C VAL A 42 15.06 -7.49 -8.50
N ALA A 43 15.02 -8.02 -7.28
CA ALA A 43 16.12 -7.92 -6.33
C ALA A 43 17.06 -9.13 -6.48
N THR A 44 18.35 -8.91 -6.33
CA THR A 44 19.38 -9.96 -6.42
C THR A 44 20.11 -10.21 -5.10
N SER A 45 19.86 -9.37 -4.10
CA SER A 45 20.47 -9.42 -2.77
C SER A 45 19.46 -9.10 -1.69
N THR A 46 19.76 -9.48 -0.45
CA THR A 46 18.98 -9.12 0.75
C THR A 46 18.99 -7.62 1.05
N ALA A 47 20.03 -6.91 0.64
CA ALA A 47 20.05 -5.46 0.55
C ALA A 47 19.94 -5.09 -0.93
N HIS A 48 18.76 -4.61 -1.32
CA HIS A 48 18.51 -4.13 -2.67
C HIS A 48 18.95 -2.68 -2.76
N GLU A 49 19.79 -2.35 -3.74
CA GLU A 49 20.45 -1.06 -3.85
C GLU A 49 20.24 -0.47 -5.24
N TRP A 50 20.08 0.85 -5.27
CA TRP A 50 19.96 1.62 -6.50
C TRP A 50 20.68 2.95 -6.36
N GLN A 51 20.85 3.68 -7.45
CA GLN A 51 21.52 4.97 -7.48
C GLN A 51 20.54 6.06 -7.91
N THR A 52 20.68 7.22 -7.28
CA THR A 52 19.98 8.44 -7.64
C THR A 52 21.00 9.53 -7.97
N ASP A 53 20.61 10.44 -8.85
CA ASP A 53 21.39 11.61 -9.23
C ASP A 53 20.48 12.83 -9.29
N THR A 54 21.07 14.01 -9.11
CA THR A 54 20.35 15.28 -9.15
C THR A 54 21.08 16.26 -10.06
N LEU A 55 20.33 16.98 -10.87
CA LEU A 55 20.90 18.07 -11.67
C LEU A 55 21.16 19.28 -10.78
N ALA A 56 22.21 20.03 -11.11
CA ALA A 56 22.48 21.32 -10.45
C ALA A 56 21.33 22.30 -10.73
N ALA A 57 21.04 23.15 -9.77
CA ALA A 57 20.06 24.21 -9.95
C ALA A 57 20.49 25.16 -11.09
N PRO A 58 19.56 25.70 -11.87
CA PRO A 58 19.88 26.64 -12.93
C PRO A 58 20.55 27.89 -12.32
N ALA A 59 21.68 28.28 -12.91
CA ALA A 59 22.47 29.43 -12.50
C ALA A 59 22.78 30.34 -13.70
N ALA A 60 23.14 31.58 -13.41
CA ALA A 60 23.61 32.49 -14.44
C ALA A 60 24.99 31.96 -14.98
N ASN A 61 25.04 31.63 -16.27
CA ASN A 61 26.19 31.05 -16.93
C ASN A 61 26.61 31.90 -18.15
N ALA A 62 26.71 33.21 -17.92
CA ALA A 62 27.25 34.13 -18.94
C ALA A 62 28.77 34.24 -18.79
N VAL A 63 29.51 34.03 -19.90
CA VAL A 63 30.99 34.07 -19.94
C VAL A 63 31.41 35.25 -20.79
N ILE A 64 32.54 35.81 -20.46
CA ILE A 64 33.16 36.90 -21.22
C ILE A 64 33.78 36.32 -22.49
N GLU A 65 33.66 37.00 -23.61
CA GLU A 65 34.31 36.59 -24.87
C GLU A 65 35.82 36.51 -24.70
N GLY A 66 36.39 35.31 -24.95
CA GLY A 66 37.81 35.04 -24.82
C GLY A 66 38.25 34.60 -23.41
N ASP A 67 37.34 34.36 -22.50
CA ASP A 67 37.64 33.83 -21.18
C ASP A 67 38.11 32.35 -21.24
N GLU A 68 38.94 31.97 -20.29
CA GLU A 68 39.44 30.59 -20.19
C GLU A 68 38.39 29.69 -19.51
N ALA A 69 38.07 28.55 -20.13
CA ALA A 69 37.09 27.61 -19.59
C ALA A 69 37.55 27.03 -18.24
N THR A 70 36.74 27.19 -17.21
CA THR A 70 36.96 26.59 -15.90
C THR A 70 36.22 25.27 -15.76
N THR A 71 36.74 24.35 -14.93
CA THR A 71 36.11 23.04 -14.69
C THR A 71 34.99 23.18 -13.67
N ASP A 72 33.80 22.72 -14.04
CA ASP A 72 32.67 22.64 -13.12
C ASP A 72 32.86 21.52 -12.09
N ALA A 73 32.31 21.72 -10.91
CA ALA A 73 32.28 20.68 -9.86
C ALA A 73 31.35 19.55 -10.24
N MET A 74 31.84 18.31 -10.25
CA MET A 74 31.02 17.11 -10.44
C MET A 74 30.61 16.55 -9.09
N VAL A 75 29.31 16.21 -8.96
CA VAL A 75 28.78 15.57 -7.78
C VAL A 75 28.58 14.07 -8.07
N ALA A 76 29.01 13.21 -7.13
CA ALA A 76 28.85 11.78 -7.29
C ALA A 76 27.39 11.38 -7.03
N THR A 77 26.91 10.34 -7.73
CA THR A 77 25.60 9.74 -7.52
C THR A 77 25.42 9.24 -6.08
N ALA A 78 24.24 9.39 -5.53
CA ALA A 78 23.90 8.85 -4.22
C ALA A 78 23.44 7.38 -4.35
N ARG A 79 23.96 6.51 -3.46
CA ARG A 79 23.58 5.10 -3.39
C ARG A 79 22.59 4.91 -2.26
N LEU A 80 21.40 4.44 -2.61
CA LEU A 80 20.31 4.12 -1.69
C LEU A 80 20.16 2.61 -1.55
N LYS A 81 19.60 2.16 -0.44
CA LYS A 81 19.31 0.73 -0.21
C LYS A 81 18.08 0.52 0.64
N ASN A 82 17.41 -0.60 0.44
CA ASN A 82 16.37 -1.11 1.30
C ASN A 82 16.55 -2.61 1.51
N PHE A 83 16.09 -3.17 2.64
CA PHE A 83 16.25 -4.58 2.95
C PHE A 83 15.04 -5.38 2.50
N THR A 84 15.27 -6.63 2.05
CA THR A 84 14.18 -7.54 1.71
C THR A 84 13.52 -8.08 2.96
N GLN A 85 12.19 -8.18 2.93
CA GLN A 85 11.39 -8.77 3.98
C GLN A 85 10.81 -10.10 3.51
N ILE A 86 10.92 -11.12 4.36
CA ILE A 86 10.28 -12.42 4.14
C ILE A 86 8.90 -12.37 4.77
N MET A 87 7.90 -12.75 4.00
CA MET A 87 6.53 -12.90 4.47
C MET A 87 6.02 -14.29 4.12
N ASP A 88 5.35 -14.95 5.06
CA ASP A 88 4.81 -16.26 4.82
C ASP A 88 3.43 -16.46 5.46
N LYS A 89 2.70 -17.44 4.94
CA LYS A 89 1.47 -18.00 5.52
C LYS A 89 1.55 -19.50 5.44
N VAL A 90 1.36 -20.15 6.58
CA VAL A 90 1.33 -21.62 6.64
C VAL A 90 -0.10 -22.09 6.81
N ILE A 91 -0.48 -23.07 6.01
CA ILE A 91 -1.77 -23.76 6.04
C ILE A 91 -1.51 -25.17 6.57
N SER A 92 -2.32 -25.64 7.50
CA SER A 92 -2.28 -27.01 8.00
C SER A 92 -3.70 -27.54 8.09
N ILE A 93 -3.97 -28.69 7.45
CA ILE A 93 -5.26 -29.35 7.40
C ILE A 93 -5.08 -30.78 7.87
N SER A 94 -5.96 -31.24 8.78
CA SER A 94 -5.91 -32.63 9.22
C SER A 94 -6.38 -33.58 8.14
N GLY A 95 -5.86 -34.79 8.12
CA GLY A 95 -6.29 -35.83 7.17
C GLY A 95 -7.79 -36.12 7.25
N THR A 96 -8.39 -36.08 8.44
CA THR A 96 -9.83 -36.24 8.64
C THR A 96 -10.62 -35.13 7.95
N GLN A 97 -10.18 -33.85 8.06
CA GLN A 97 -10.86 -32.73 7.41
C GLN A 97 -10.77 -32.83 5.88
N GLY A 98 -9.67 -33.34 5.36
CA GLY A 98 -9.51 -33.59 3.92
C GLY A 98 -10.39 -34.74 3.39
N ALA A 99 -10.81 -35.66 4.25
CA ALA A 99 -11.65 -36.79 3.91
C ALA A 99 -13.16 -36.54 4.07
N VAL A 100 -13.55 -35.48 4.81
CA VAL A 100 -14.95 -35.14 5.04
C VAL A 100 -15.46 -34.27 3.89
N ASP A 101 -16.64 -34.60 3.37
CA ASP A 101 -17.35 -33.78 2.38
C ASP A 101 -17.91 -32.52 3.05
N ALA A 102 -17.39 -31.36 2.66
CA ALA A 102 -17.75 -30.08 3.26
C ALA A 102 -18.63 -29.26 2.30
N ALA A 103 -19.75 -28.75 2.80
CA ALA A 103 -20.62 -27.88 2.03
C ALA A 103 -19.89 -26.62 1.54
N GLY A 104 -20.13 -26.23 0.28
CA GLY A 104 -19.61 -25.02 -0.33
C GLY A 104 -18.16 -25.09 -0.81
N ARG A 105 -17.47 -26.21 -0.67
CA ARG A 105 -16.09 -26.39 -1.14
C ARG A 105 -15.75 -27.86 -1.37
N ALA A 106 -15.25 -28.16 -2.56
CA ALA A 106 -14.82 -29.51 -2.94
C ALA A 106 -13.42 -29.85 -2.40
N ASP A 107 -12.54 -28.85 -2.21
CA ASP A 107 -11.18 -29.02 -1.71
C ASP A 107 -10.86 -27.91 -0.71
N GLU A 108 -10.69 -28.28 0.56
CA GLU A 108 -10.38 -27.37 1.64
C GLU A 108 -8.99 -26.75 1.46
N MET A 109 -8.00 -27.51 0.96
CA MET A 109 -6.63 -27.03 0.77
C MET A 109 -6.60 -25.92 -0.30
N ALA A 110 -7.22 -26.16 -1.45
CA ALA A 110 -7.32 -25.18 -2.53
C ALA A 110 -8.04 -23.90 -2.10
N TYR A 111 -9.11 -24.02 -1.34
CA TYR A 111 -9.85 -22.87 -0.78
C TYR A 111 -8.97 -22.05 0.17
N GLN A 112 -8.26 -22.69 1.10
CA GLN A 112 -7.39 -22.02 2.06
C GLN A 112 -6.18 -21.38 1.38
N ILE A 113 -5.60 -22.00 0.36
CA ILE A 113 -4.51 -21.41 -0.45
C ILE A 113 -4.97 -20.11 -1.11
N ALA A 114 -6.14 -20.13 -1.77
CA ALA A 114 -6.68 -18.95 -2.41
C ALA A 114 -6.96 -17.81 -1.41
N LYS A 115 -7.48 -18.14 -0.23
CA LYS A 115 -7.73 -17.20 0.86
C LYS A 115 -6.41 -16.62 1.41
N LYS A 116 -5.45 -17.47 1.75
CA LYS A 116 -4.14 -17.06 2.31
C LYS A 116 -3.30 -16.26 1.32
N SER A 117 -3.42 -16.52 0.02
CA SER A 117 -2.76 -15.72 -1.02
C SER A 117 -3.26 -14.26 -1.03
N LYS A 118 -4.58 -14.05 -0.85
CA LYS A 118 -5.16 -12.71 -0.71
C LYS A 118 -4.72 -12.03 0.59
N GLU A 119 -4.68 -12.78 1.70
CA GLU A 119 -4.20 -12.28 2.98
C GLU A 119 -2.73 -11.85 2.89
N LEU A 120 -1.86 -12.64 2.24
CA LEU A 120 -0.45 -12.31 2.07
C LEU A 120 -0.24 -11.03 1.25
N LYS A 121 -1.00 -10.83 0.17
CA LYS A 121 -0.98 -9.57 -0.59
C LYS A 121 -1.41 -8.37 0.26
N LYS A 122 -2.42 -8.56 1.10
CA LYS A 122 -2.88 -7.53 2.03
C LYS A 122 -1.82 -7.21 3.09
N ASP A 123 -1.07 -8.20 3.58
CA ASP A 123 0.05 -7.98 4.50
C ASP A 123 1.20 -7.22 3.82
N MET A 124 1.42 -7.43 2.50
CA MET A 124 2.38 -6.64 1.73
C MET A 124 1.95 -5.17 1.62
N GLU A 125 0.68 -4.92 1.32
CA GLU A 125 0.10 -3.57 1.30
C GLU A 125 0.22 -2.89 2.66
N PHE A 126 -0.04 -3.63 3.75
CA PHE A 126 0.13 -3.16 5.11
C PHE A 126 1.58 -2.72 5.40
N ALA A 127 2.57 -3.49 4.93
CA ALA A 127 3.98 -3.17 5.13
C ALA A 127 4.44 -1.90 4.37
N LEU A 128 3.78 -1.57 3.25
CA LEU A 128 4.03 -0.32 2.51
C LEU A 128 3.51 0.92 3.25
N ILE A 129 2.38 0.78 3.94
CA ILE A 129 1.63 1.88 4.55
C ILE A 129 2.05 2.14 5.99
N LYS A 130 2.33 1.07 6.75
CA LYS A 130 2.74 1.17 8.15
C LYS A 130 4.06 1.92 8.25
N GLU A 131 4.22 2.76 9.27
CA GLU A 131 5.45 3.51 9.55
C GLU A 131 6.58 2.58 10.04
N ASN A 132 7.17 1.83 9.12
CA ASN A 132 8.29 0.94 9.38
C ASN A 132 9.60 1.55 8.92
N VAL A 133 10.59 1.58 9.80
CA VAL A 133 11.99 1.86 9.43
C VAL A 133 12.62 0.61 8.82
N SER A 134 13.62 0.80 7.97
CA SER A 134 14.37 -0.34 7.41
C SER A 134 15.19 -1.04 8.50
N VAL A 135 15.09 -2.37 8.57
CA VAL A 135 15.85 -3.19 9.53
C VAL A 135 16.67 -4.22 8.77
N ALA A 136 18.00 -4.21 8.99
CA ALA A 136 18.92 -5.16 8.35
C ALA A 136 18.71 -6.61 8.79
N GLY A 137 18.07 -6.81 9.95
CA GLY A 137 17.88 -8.12 10.54
C GLY A 137 19.14 -8.71 11.17
N SER A 138 18.96 -9.79 11.89
CA SER A 138 20.03 -10.58 12.50
C SER A 138 19.59 -12.04 12.64
N ALA A 139 20.37 -12.88 13.30
CA ALA A 139 19.99 -14.26 13.61
C ALA A 139 18.73 -14.36 14.50
N THR A 140 18.38 -13.27 15.21
CA THR A 140 17.27 -13.21 16.18
C THR A 140 16.23 -12.14 15.85
N ALA A 141 16.48 -11.28 14.88
CA ALA A 141 15.56 -10.22 14.44
C ALA A 141 15.26 -10.35 12.95
N ALA A 142 13.98 -10.27 12.59
CA ALA A 142 13.57 -10.28 11.19
C ALA A 142 14.06 -9.03 10.44
N ARG A 143 14.28 -9.17 9.13
CA ARG A 143 14.46 -8.02 8.24
C ARG A 143 13.12 -7.37 7.99
N GLU A 144 13.08 -6.04 7.98
CA GLU A 144 11.89 -5.27 7.66
C GLU A 144 12.19 -4.25 6.56
N ILE A 145 11.23 -4.08 5.66
CA ILE A 145 11.28 -3.05 4.61
C ILE A 145 11.00 -1.68 5.22
N CYS A 146 11.54 -0.64 4.60
CA CYS A 146 11.12 0.73 4.87
C CYS A 146 9.83 1.03 4.09
N SER A 147 8.87 1.67 4.76
CA SER A 147 7.59 2.09 4.20
C SER A 147 7.66 3.47 3.52
N PHE A 148 6.57 3.86 2.83
CA PHE A 148 6.47 5.16 2.17
C PHE A 148 6.72 6.35 3.10
N ALA A 149 6.06 6.39 4.26
CA ALA A 149 6.17 7.50 5.22
C ALA A 149 7.61 7.76 5.69
N ASN A 150 8.43 6.73 5.72
CA ASN A 150 9.80 6.80 6.21
C ASN A 150 10.83 7.08 5.11
N TRP A 151 10.45 6.92 3.84
CA TRP A 151 11.28 7.28 2.69
C TRP A 151 11.12 8.74 2.31
N ILE A 152 9.89 9.26 2.29
CA ILE A 152 9.60 10.62 1.82
C ILE A 152 10.02 11.62 2.91
N ALA A 153 11.02 12.41 2.58
CA ALA A 153 11.63 13.36 3.50
C ALA A 153 11.53 14.82 3.03
N THR A 154 11.51 15.04 1.71
CA THR A 154 11.63 16.37 1.11
C THR A 154 10.28 17.03 0.91
N ASN A 155 9.32 16.33 0.31
CA ASN A 155 8.02 16.90 -0.06
C ASN A 155 6.94 16.38 0.86
N GLY A 156 6.42 17.23 1.70
CA GLY A 156 5.31 16.82 2.54
C GLY A 156 4.98 17.80 3.63
N ASP A 157 3.86 17.55 4.30
CA ASP A 157 3.34 18.37 5.37
C ASP A 157 2.95 17.47 6.56
N ALA A 158 3.51 17.77 7.74
CA ALA A 158 3.20 17.11 9.01
C ALA A 158 3.04 18.15 10.12
N ALA A 159 2.16 17.90 11.08
CA ALA A 159 2.09 18.73 12.28
C ALA A 159 3.31 18.52 13.19
N GLY A 160 3.93 17.36 13.14
CA GLY A 160 5.23 17.07 13.75
C GLY A 160 6.38 17.33 12.79
N ALA A 161 7.22 16.32 12.57
CA ALA A 161 8.31 16.39 11.61
C ALA A 161 8.25 15.19 10.66
N LEU A 162 8.52 15.44 9.38
CA LEU A 162 8.70 14.39 8.39
C LEU A 162 9.89 13.49 8.77
N SER A 163 9.97 12.34 8.14
CA SER A 163 11.17 11.49 8.19
C SER A 163 12.42 12.30 7.79
N THR A 164 13.56 11.98 8.34
CA THR A 164 14.85 12.53 7.84
C THR A 164 15.36 11.81 6.60
N GLY A 165 14.56 10.87 6.07
CA GLY A 165 14.87 10.09 4.89
C GLY A 165 15.99 9.07 5.10
N PHE A 166 16.63 8.70 4.01
CA PHE A 166 17.74 7.75 4.01
C PHE A 166 19.04 8.38 4.47
N ASN A 167 19.66 7.79 5.48
CA ASN A 167 20.97 8.19 5.96
C ASN A 167 22.07 7.31 5.34
N SER A 168 22.89 7.89 4.48
CA SER A 168 23.97 7.17 3.78
C SER A 168 25.06 6.61 4.71
N SER A 169 25.25 7.21 5.89
CA SER A 169 26.26 6.75 6.87
C SER A 169 25.81 5.49 7.61
N THR A 170 24.53 5.38 7.96
CA THR A 170 23.96 4.21 8.65
C THR A 170 23.33 3.23 7.66
N GLY A 171 22.92 3.72 6.51
CA GLY A 171 22.17 2.97 5.50
C GLY A 171 20.77 2.60 5.92
N LEU A 172 20.19 3.36 6.85
CA LEU A 172 18.85 3.18 7.40
C LEU A 172 18.03 4.46 7.18
N THR A 173 16.73 4.31 7.29
CA THR A 173 15.77 5.42 7.30
C THR A 173 15.34 5.71 8.74
N ALA A 174 14.74 6.87 8.97
CA ALA A 174 14.14 7.23 10.26
C ALA A 174 12.62 7.32 10.14
N ALA A 175 11.91 7.12 11.25
CA ALA A 175 10.49 7.36 11.30
C ALA A 175 10.18 8.86 11.37
N PRO A 176 9.03 9.31 10.81
CA PRO A 176 8.52 10.64 11.07
C PRO A 176 8.23 10.82 12.56
N THR A 177 8.17 12.07 13.02
CA THR A 177 7.76 12.37 14.41
C THR A 177 6.33 12.87 14.39
N GLY A 178 5.41 12.13 15.01
CA GLY A 178 4.01 12.51 15.09
C GLY A 178 3.80 13.85 15.80
N GLY A 179 2.85 14.63 15.32
CA GLY A 179 2.42 15.90 15.88
C GLY A 179 0.98 15.87 16.39
N THR A 180 0.39 17.03 16.62
CA THR A 180 -1.03 17.14 16.94
C THR A 180 -1.85 17.03 15.66
N ASP A 181 -2.83 16.13 15.65
CA ASP A 181 -3.69 15.91 14.50
C ASP A 181 -4.41 17.22 14.09
N ARG A 182 -4.54 17.44 12.80
CA ARG A 182 -5.14 18.65 12.20
C ARG A 182 -6.06 18.29 11.04
N ASP A 183 -6.99 19.17 10.74
CA ASP A 183 -7.89 18.96 9.61
C ASP A 183 -7.13 19.11 8.29
N LEU A 184 -7.34 18.17 7.38
CA LEU A 184 -6.83 18.28 6.02
C LEU A 184 -7.56 19.42 5.30
N THR A 185 -6.81 20.39 4.82
CA THR A 185 -7.33 21.50 4.01
C THR A 185 -6.85 21.36 2.55
N GLU A 186 -7.62 21.94 1.64
CA GLU A 186 -7.23 22.00 0.22
C GLU A 186 -5.90 22.74 0.03
N THR A 187 -5.59 23.71 0.90
CA THR A 187 -4.32 24.44 0.88
C THR A 187 -3.13 23.52 1.15
N ILE A 188 -3.23 22.65 2.17
CA ILE A 188 -2.17 21.68 2.49
C ILE A 188 -1.94 20.76 1.30
N LEU A 189 -3.01 20.21 0.71
CA LEU A 189 -2.90 19.33 -0.45
C LEU A 189 -2.23 20.04 -1.64
N LYS A 190 -2.64 21.25 -1.97
CA LYS A 190 -2.05 22.05 -3.06
C LYS A 190 -0.58 22.40 -2.80
N THR A 191 -0.21 22.67 -1.56
CA THR A 191 1.19 22.96 -1.19
C THR A 191 2.08 21.75 -1.46
N VAL A 192 1.69 20.55 -1.02
CA VAL A 192 2.49 19.34 -1.26
C VAL A 192 2.55 19.00 -2.75
N ILE A 193 1.46 19.14 -3.52
CA ILE A 193 1.48 18.97 -4.97
C ILE A 193 2.46 19.94 -5.63
N GLN A 194 2.47 21.20 -5.21
CA GLN A 194 3.41 22.21 -5.72
C GLN A 194 4.87 21.86 -5.38
N GLU A 195 5.14 21.37 -4.17
CA GLU A 195 6.47 20.96 -3.75
C GLU A 195 7.01 19.81 -4.64
N VAL A 196 6.19 18.76 -4.85
CA VAL A 196 6.55 17.64 -5.73
C VAL A 196 6.80 18.11 -7.16
N TYR A 197 5.92 18.96 -7.70
CA TYR A 197 6.10 19.51 -9.04
C TYR A 197 7.38 20.35 -9.16
N THR A 198 7.69 21.15 -8.14
CA THR A 198 8.91 21.97 -8.09
C THR A 198 10.16 21.08 -8.01
N ALA A 199 10.09 19.96 -7.33
CA ALA A 199 11.14 18.94 -7.27
C ALA A 199 11.30 18.13 -8.57
N GLY A 200 10.36 18.26 -9.53
CA GLY A 200 10.38 17.58 -10.83
C GLY A 200 9.58 16.29 -10.89
N GLY A 201 8.74 16.00 -9.89
CA GLY A 201 7.82 14.85 -9.88
C GLY A 201 6.53 15.15 -10.64
N ASP A 202 5.91 14.11 -11.18
CA ASP A 202 4.63 14.12 -11.87
C ASP A 202 3.67 13.12 -11.21
N LEU A 203 2.78 13.64 -10.37
CA LEU A 203 1.91 12.83 -9.53
C LEU A 203 0.75 12.24 -10.32
N ASP A 204 0.53 10.94 -10.20
CA ASP A 204 -0.56 10.21 -10.85
C ASP A 204 -1.60 9.65 -9.87
N MET A 205 -1.22 9.41 -8.61
CA MET A 205 -2.08 8.77 -7.63
C MET A 205 -1.98 9.42 -6.24
N LEU A 206 -3.15 9.67 -5.63
CA LEU A 206 -3.30 10.08 -4.24
C LEU A 206 -3.98 8.95 -3.46
N VAL A 207 -3.23 8.28 -2.58
CA VAL A 207 -3.75 7.20 -1.73
C VAL A 207 -4.16 7.77 -0.38
N VAL A 208 -5.42 7.52 -0.02
CA VAL A 208 -6.03 8.10 1.18
C VAL A 208 -6.83 7.06 1.98
N PRO A 209 -6.96 7.22 3.29
CA PRO A 209 -7.93 6.46 4.06
C PRO A 209 -9.37 6.86 3.68
N PRO A 210 -10.35 5.97 3.88
CA PRO A 210 -11.75 6.23 3.49
C PRO A 210 -12.37 7.49 4.12
N SER A 211 -11.99 7.83 5.37
CA SER A 211 -12.43 9.03 6.08
C SER A 211 -11.96 10.30 5.35
N VAL A 212 -10.67 10.35 5.00
CA VAL A 212 -10.06 11.49 4.32
C VAL A 212 -10.58 11.65 2.89
N LYS A 213 -10.95 10.55 2.21
CA LYS A 213 -11.61 10.61 0.89
C LYS A 213 -12.90 11.45 0.94
N GLN A 214 -13.68 11.34 2.03
CA GLN A 214 -14.89 12.14 2.20
C GLN A 214 -14.56 13.62 2.42
N VAL A 215 -13.50 13.92 3.15
CA VAL A 215 -13.02 15.31 3.35
C VAL A 215 -12.62 15.94 2.02
N ILE A 216 -11.82 15.24 1.21
CA ILE A 216 -11.39 15.71 -0.11
C ILE A 216 -12.60 15.93 -1.04
N SER A 217 -13.59 15.05 -1.01
CA SER A 217 -14.82 15.23 -1.78
C SER A 217 -15.59 16.50 -1.38
N GLY A 218 -15.36 17.03 -0.18
CA GLY A 218 -15.92 18.29 0.32
C GLY A 218 -15.19 19.55 -0.13
N PHE A 219 -13.96 19.48 -0.62
CA PHE A 219 -13.15 20.67 -0.98
C PHE A 219 -13.78 21.56 -2.06
N ASN A 220 -14.58 21.00 -2.94
CA ASN A 220 -15.18 21.70 -4.08
C ASN A 220 -16.55 22.35 -3.79
N ALA A 221 -16.87 22.66 -2.55
CA ALA A 221 -18.14 23.32 -2.23
C ALA A 221 -18.32 24.69 -2.92
N ASN A 222 -17.27 25.28 -3.48
CA ASN A 222 -17.27 26.63 -4.06
C ASN A 222 -17.04 26.67 -5.58
N THR A 223 -16.83 25.54 -6.26
CA THR A 223 -16.70 25.47 -7.73
C THR A 223 -18.00 24.97 -8.35
N THR A 224 -18.53 25.74 -9.30
CA THR A 224 -19.72 25.36 -10.07
C THR A 224 -19.41 24.08 -10.87
N ARG A 225 -19.97 22.96 -10.43
CA ARG A 225 -19.85 21.68 -11.15
C ARG A 225 -20.69 21.76 -12.41
N PHE A 226 -20.05 21.93 -13.57
CA PHE A 226 -20.68 21.79 -14.87
C PHE A 226 -20.68 20.32 -15.27
N GLY A 227 -21.56 19.51 -14.69
CA GLY A 227 -21.94 18.23 -15.26
C GLY A 227 -23.19 18.39 -16.08
N PRO A 228 -23.43 17.64 -17.19
CA PRO A 228 -24.72 17.62 -17.84
C PRO A 228 -25.76 17.22 -16.82
N ALA A 229 -26.65 18.14 -16.48
CA ALA A 229 -27.73 17.91 -15.55
C ALA A 229 -28.73 16.92 -16.13
N GLU A 230 -28.48 15.66 -15.99
CA GLU A 230 -29.54 14.66 -16.01
C GLU A 230 -30.28 14.76 -14.68
N ALA A 231 -31.54 15.11 -14.78
CA ALA A 231 -32.41 15.48 -13.70
C ALA A 231 -32.35 14.49 -12.51
N ARG A 232 -32.00 14.99 -11.32
CA ARG A 232 -32.07 14.34 -10.01
C ARG A 232 -30.89 13.50 -9.55
N THR A 233 -29.67 13.65 -10.11
CA THR A 233 -28.48 12.98 -9.59
C THR A 233 -27.52 14.00 -9.04
N GLU A 234 -27.23 13.95 -7.73
CA GLU A 234 -26.19 14.72 -7.08
C GLU A 234 -24.90 13.90 -7.05
N TYR A 235 -23.83 14.38 -7.66
CA TYR A 235 -22.51 13.73 -7.62
C TYR A 235 -21.72 14.30 -6.44
N ALA A 236 -21.61 13.52 -5.37
CA ALA A 236 -20.87 13.87 -4.16
C ALA A 236 -19.42 13.31 -4.14
N ALA A 237 -19.03 12.47 -5.10
CA ALA A 237 -17.73 11.84 -5.11
C ALA A 237 -16.78 12.51 -6.13
N ILE A 238 -15.51 12.65 -5.73
CA ILE A 238 -14.41 13.07 -6.59
C ILE A 238 -13.44 11.91 -6.70
N ASP A 239 -13.28 11.36 -7.89
CA ASP A 239 -12.32 10.28 -8.15
C ASP A 239 -11.03 10.79 -8.79
N VAL A 240 -11.08 11.93 -9.46
CA VAL A 240 -9.93 12.60 -10.06
C VAL A 240 -9.88 14.04 -9.54
N TYR A 241 -8.75 14.43 -9.00
CA TYR A 241 -8.47 15.80 -8.61
C TYR A 241 -7.64 16.46 -9.71
N SER A 242 -8.25 17.37 -10.46
CA SER A 242 -7.54 18.19 -11.44
C SER A 242 -6.87 19.36 -10.72
N SER A 243 -5.55 19.28 -10.58
CA SER A 243 -4.72 20.37 -10.04
C SER A 243 -4.20 21.26 -11.17
N ASP A 244 -3.57 22.38 -10.82
CA ASP A 244 -2.89 23.26 -11.78
C ASP A 244 -1.67 22.58 -12.45
N PHE A 245 -1.24 21.43 -11.92
CA PHE A 245 -0.03 20.69 -12.34
C PHE A 245 -0.33 19.34 -12.98
N GLY A 246 -1.58 18.93 -13.05
CA GLY A 246 -2.00 17.65 -13.64
C GLY A 246 -3.19 17.01 -12.94
N ASP A 247 -3.66 15.91 -13.49
CA ASP A 247 -4.78 15.14 -12.96
C ASP A 247 -4.28 14.02 -12.07
N ILE A 248 -4.76 13.97 -10.82
CA ILE A 248 -4.36 13.01 -9.81
C ILE A 248 -5.56 12.10 -9.48
N ASN A 249 -5.38 10.78 -9.61
CA ASN A 249 -6.42 9.81 -9.25
C ASN A 249 -6.45 9.61 -7.73
N ILE A 250 -7.63 9.82 -7.11
CA ILE A 250 -7.82 9.63 -5.67
C ILE A 250 -8.28 8.21 -5.39
N VAL A 251 -7.40 7.42 -4.79
CA VAL A 251 -7.63 5.99 -4.53
C VAL A 251 -7.82 5.76 -3.03
N PRO A 252 -9.03 5.39 -2.57
CA PRO A 252 -9.25 5.04 -1.18
C PRO A 252 -8.64 3.67 -0.88
N ASN A 253 -7.83 3.59 0.18
CA ASN A 253 -7.23 2.35 0.63
C ASN A 253 -7.85 1.90 1.96
N ARG A 254 -8.47 0.72 1.95
CA ARG A 254 -9.14 0.17 3.14
C ARG A 254 -8.16 -0.32 4.21
N VAL A 255 -6.93 -0.68 3.82
CA VAL A 255 -5.89 -1.09 4.78
C VAL A 255 -5.44 0.10 5.61
N MET A 256 -5.44 1.31 5.05
CA MET A 256 -5.10 2.54 5.78
C MET A 256 -6.06 2.83 6.93
N ALA A 257 -7.33 2.49 6.80
CA ALA A 257 -8.33 2.72 7.85
C ALA A 257 -8.02 2.08 9.21
N THR A 258 -7.14 1.11 9.26
CA THR A 258 -6.76 0.40 10.49
C THR A 258 -5.28 0.52 10.84
N THR A 259 -4.48 1.09 9.95
CA THR A 259 -3.01 1.06 10.08
C THR A 259 -2.41 2.44 10.15
N ASN A 260 -2.78 3.32 9.22
CA ASN A 260 -2.26 4.67 9.10
C ASN A 260 -3.37 5.56 8.54
N ASP A 261 -4.39 5.78 9.36
CA ASP A 261 -5.59 6.51 9.02
C ASP A 261 -5.41 8.04 9.05
N LYS A 262 -4.22 8.50 9.47
CA LYS A 262 -3.80 9.89 9.62
C LYS A 262 -2.82 10.35 8.55
N ALA A 263 -2.59 9.55 7.52
CA ALA A 263 -1.64 9.83 6.45
C ALA A 263 -2.31 9.82 5.08
N CYS A 264 -1.75 10.60 4.16
CA CYS A 264 -2.04 10.53 2.72
C CYS A 264 -0.72 10.43 1.95
N PHE A 265 -0.71 9.60 0.92
CA PHE A 265 0.46 9.39 0.07
C PHE A 265 0.16 9.87 -1.34
N LEU A 266 0.95 10.82 -1.81
CA LEU A 266 0.97 11.28 -3.19
C LEU A 266 2.09 10.54 -3.91
N ILE A 267 1.75 9.74 -4.90
CA ILE A 267 2.66 8.79 -5.52
C ILE A 267 2.75 9.05 -7.01
N GLN A 268 3.97 9.00 -7.53
CA GLN A 268 4.25 8.80 -8.94
C GLN A 268 4.59 7.34 -9.13
N SER A 269 3.71 6.57 -9.78
CA SER A 269 3.82 5.10 -9.82
C SER A 269 5.08 4.60 -10.53
N ASP A 270 5.61 5.35 -11.51
CA ASP A 270 6.82 4.99 -12.26
C ASP A 270 8.11 5.15 -11.45
N MET A 271 8.09 5.98 -10.39
CA MET A 271 9.25 6.29 -9.54
C MET A 271 9.34 5.41 -8.30
N VAL A 272 8.52 4.37 -8.23
CA VAL A 272 8.54 3.36 -7.17
C VAL A 272 8.33 1.97 -7.75
N ALA A 273 8.91 0.92 -7.14
CA ALA A 273 8.72 -0.46 -7.58
C ALA A 273 8.73 -1.44 -6.41
N ALA A 274 8.00 -2.54 -6.58
CA ALA A 274 8.10 -3.70 -5.71
C ALA A 274 9.18 -4.65 -6.26
N ALA A 275 10.34 -4.72 -5.60
CA ALA A 275 11.45 -5.57 -6.03
C ALA A 275 11.39 -6.93 -5.32
N TYR A 276 11.27 -8.00 -6.09
CA TYR A 276 11.15 -9.37 -5.58
C TYR A 276 12.51 -10.08 -5.63
N LEU A 277 12.95 -10.61 -4.49
CA LEU A 277 14.09 -11.54 -4.41
C LEU A 277 13.63 -12.97 -4.64
N ARG A 278 12.53 -13.36 -3.98
CA ARG A 278 11.81 -14.61 -4.24
C ARG A 278 10.35 -14.27 -4.48
N ASP A 279 9.87 -14.56 -5.67
CA ASP A 279 8.45 -14.35 -6.01
C ASP A 279 7.56 -15.29 -5.20
N PHE A 280 6.24 -15.13 -5.31
CA PHE A 280 5.28 -15.98 -4.64
C PHE A 280 5.58 -17.46 -4.92
N GLN A 281 5.92 -18.18 -3.88
CA GLN A 281 6.23 -19.60 -3.93
C GLN A 281 5.33 -20.37 -2.99
N MET A 282 4.90 -21.54 -3.42
CA MET A 282 4.16 -22.49 -2.62
C MET A 282 5.01 -23.73 -2.45
N SER A 283 5.22 -24.16 -1.22
CA SER A 283 5.98 -25.37 -0.90
C SER A 283 5.21 -26.24 0.07
N GLU A 284 5.24 -27.55 -0.17
CA GLU A 284 4.75 -28.55 0.77
C GLU A 284 5.76 -28.70 1.90
N LEU A 285 5.27 -28.67 3.14
CA LEU A 285 6.10 -28.88 4.33
C LEU A 285 6.02 -30.36 4.78
N ALA A 286 7.08 -30.83 5.45
CA ALA A 286 7.11 -32.19 5.98
C ALA A 286 5.92 -32.45 6.93
N LYS A 287 5.30 -33.62 6.79
CA LYS A 287 4.20 -34.06 7.64
C LYS A 287 4.72 -34.32 9.07
N THR A 288 4.07 -33.69 10.03
CA THR A 288 4.23 -34.00 11.45
C THR A 288 2.89 -34.48 11.99
N GLY A 289 2.67 -35.79 11.98
CA GLY A 289 1.36 -36.37 12.30
C GLY A 289 0.43 -36.44 11.08
N ASP A 290 -0.88 -36.66 11.33
CA ASP A 290 -1.92 -36.77 10.31
C ASP A 290 -2.41 -35.37 9.87
N SER A 291 -1.54 -34.65 9.15
CA SER A 291 -1.88 -33.32 8.60
C SER A 291 -1.09 -33.03 7.34
N ASP A 292 -1.73 -32.42 6.36
CA ASP A 292 -1.11 -31.84 5.18
C ASP A 292 -0.81 -30.36 5.44
N ARG A 293 0.43 -29.95 5.14
CA ARG A 293 0.93 -28.60 5.44
C ARG A 293 1.52 -27.96 4.19
N MET A 294 1.08 -26.75 3.91
CA MET A 294 1.58 -25.93 2.81
C MET A 294 2.04 -24.58 3.31
N GLN A 295 3.14 -24.07 2.78
CA GLN A 295 3.67 -22.74 3.02
C GLN A 295 3.58 -21.90 1.76
N LEU A 296 2.96 -20.72 1.87
CA LEU A 296 3.05 -19.65 0.89
C LEU A 296 4.11 -18.67 1.38
N LEU A 297 5.09 -18.35 0.53
CA LEU A 297 6.21 -17.49 0.88
C LEU A 297 6.45 -16.46 -0.22
N VAL A 298 6.82 -15.25 0.17
CA VAL A 298 7.31 -14.19 -0.70
C VAL A 298 8.45 -13.45 0.00
N GLU A 299 9.47 -13.05 -0.74
CA GLU A 299 10.54 -12.18 -0.25
C GLU A 299 10.71 -11.02 -1.22
N TRP A 300 10.53 -9.82 -0.72
CA TRP A 300 10.44 -8.63 -1.53
C TRP A 300 10.88 -7.39 -0.75
N THR A 301 11.03 -6.27 -1.45
CA THR A 301 11.34 -4.95 -0.85
C THR A 301 10.72 -3.83 -1.67
N LEU A 302 10.64 -2.64 -1.08
CA LEU A 302 10.25 -1.41 -1.75
C LEU A 302 11.51 -0.74 -2.33
N GLU A 303 11.51 -0.48 -3.63
CA GLU A 303 12.48 0.34 -4.34
C GLU A 303 11.87 1.73 -4.56
N MET A 304 12.34 2.73 -3.80
CA MET A 304 11.96 4.13 -3.98
C MET A 304 13.03 4.80 -4.86
N ARG A 305 12.77 4.86 -6.16
CA ARG A 305 13.75 5.33 -7.16
C ARG A 305 14.17 6.76 -6.93
N ASN A 306 13.21 7.63 -6.65
CA ASN A 306 13.47 9.01 -6.23
C ASN A 306 12.39 9.44 -5.24
N GLU A 307 12.77 9.76 -4.00
CA GLU A 307 11.83 10.17 -2.95
C GLU A 307 11.17 11.52 -3.25
N ALA A 308 11.90 12.44 -3.92
CA ALA A 308 11.39 13.76 -4.27
C ALA A 308 10.28 13.75 -5.35
N ALA A 309 10.03 12.60 -6.00
CA ALA A 309 8.90 12.42 -6.91
C ALA A 309 7.58 12.10 -6.18
N HIS A 310 7.63 11.95 -4.87
CA HIS A 310 6.50 11.59 -4.03
C HIS A 310 6.23 12.66 -2.99
N GLY A 311 5.01 12.65 -2.43
CA GLY A 311 4.62 13.52 -1.34
C GLY A 311 3.92 12.75 -0.23
N VAL A 312 3.99 13.27 0.99
CA VAL A 312 3.30 12.70 2.15
C VAL A 312 2.64 13.79 2.99
N ILE A 313 1.43 13.53 3.47
CA ILE A 313 0.75 14.39 4.42
C ILE A 313 0.45 13.52 5.64
N LEU A 314 0.92 13.96 6.81
CA LEU A 314 0.80 13.23 8.07
C LEU A 314 0.00 14.04 9.11
N ASP A 315 -0.36 13.37 10.21
CA ASP A 315 -1.05 13.97 11.36
C ASP A 315 -2.39 14.61 10.98
N ILE A 316 -3.23 13.88 10.23
CA ILE A 316 -4.55 14.33 9.76
C ILE A 316 -5.64 13.79 10.67
N ASN A 317 -6.62 14.64 11.01
CA ASN A 317 -7.88 14.22 11.65
C ASN A 317 -8.74 13.39 10.67
N GLN A 318 -9.51 12.45 11.25
CA GLN A 318 -10.50 11.62 10.54
C GLN A 318 -11.83 12.35 10.33
#